data_ef13cd842f69e7ed738965c1fe16735e
#
_entry.id   ef13cd842f69e7ed738965c1fe16735e
#
_cell.length_a   1.000
_cell.length_b   1.000
_cell.length_c   1.000
_cell.angle_alpha   90.00
_cell.angle_beta   90.00
_cell.angle_gamma   90.00
#
_symmetry.space_group_name_H-M   'P 1'
#
loop_
_entity.id
_entity.type
_entity.pdbx_description
1 polymer ?
#
loop_
_entity_poly.entity_id
_entity_poly.type
_entity_poly.pdbx_seq_one_letter_code
_entity_poly.pdbx_strand_id
1 'polypeptide(L)'
;MSEKQVLPGDEIAVEEEYVAAEGTYVRNGKIYASQVGTLILDDNECVAKVVSYNPPNVLEIDDIVYLTIDDTRKTMATATAIASDKTQRVISSSTVATIHVSKISPDYTDNVADEFRKGDLVRGRVISVKPSLQITTKDPHLGVIRAQCGICKTELVPKGKKNLFCPKCKKSQPRKLADDYGDVKI
;
A
#
# COMPACT_ATOMS: atom_id res chain seq x y z
N MET A 1 -10.39 -11.36 -31.44
CA MET A 1 -9.72 -10.07 -31.19
C MET A 1 -8.24 -10.32 -31.22
N SER A 2 -7.50 -9.72 -32.18
CA SER A 2 -6.04 -9.86 -32.24
C SER A 2 -5.43 -8.94 -31.18
N GLU A 3 -4.78 -9.50 -30.17
CA GLU A 3 -4.00 -8.74 -29.21
C GLU A 3 -2.80 -8.10 -29.91
N LYS A 4 -2.91 -6.84 -30.26
CA LYS A 4 -1.81 -6.11 -30.89
C LYS A 4 -0.93 -5.52 -29.79
N GLN A 5 0.34 -5.92 -29.77
CA GLN A 5 1.34 -5.30 -28.90
C GLN A 5 1.76 -3.93 -29.47
N VAL A 6 1.89 -2.95 -28.60
CA VAL A 6 2.28 -1.58 -28.96
C VAL A 6 3.39 -1.06 -28.06
N LEU A 7 4.21 -0.16 -28.62
CA LEU A 7 5.29 0.54 -27.92
C LEU A 7 4.93 2.02 -27.75
N PRO A 8 5.52 2.72 -26.79
CA PRO A 8 5.34 4.17 -26.64
C PRO A 8 5.67 4.91 -27.92
N GLY A 9 4.73 5.74 -28.39
CA GLY A 9 4.84 6.48 -29.63
C GLY A 9 4.25 5.80 -30.87
N ASP A 10 3.79 4.54 -30.78
CA ASP A 10 3.07 3.92 -31.87
C ASP A 10 1.72 4.62 -32.09
N GLU A 11 1.40 4.91 -33.34
CA GLU A 11 0.07 5.39 -33.76
C GLU A 11 -0.92 4.23 -33.70
N ILE A 12 -2.03 4.40 -32.97
CA ILE A 12 -3.01 3.33 -32.71
C ILE A 12 -4.39 3.58 -33.30
N ALA A 13 -4.82 4.87 -33.33
CA ALA A 13 -6.12 5.26 -33.87
C ALA A 13 -6.12 6.77 -34.21
N VAL A 14 -7.23 7.25 -34.77
CA VAL A 14 -7.51 8.66 -34.98
C VAL A 14 -8.58 9.14 -34.03
N GLU A 15 -8.50 10.42 -33.60
CA GLU A 15 -9.42 11.03 -32.64
C GLU A 15 -10.86 11.14 -33.17
N GLU A 16 -11.05 11.06 -34.49
CA GLU A 16 -12.36 11.05 -35.11
C GLU A 16 -13.11 9.73 -34.95
N GLU A 17 -12.42 8.61 -34.72
CA GLU A 17 -13.01 7.27 -34.58
C GLU A 17 -13.03 6.81 -33.10
N TYR A 18 -12.02 7.17 -32.31
CA TYR A 18 -11.86 6.70 -30.93
C TYR A 18 -11.51 7.83 -29.98
N VAL A 19 -11.87 7.66 -28.73
CA VAL A 19 -11.48 8.52 -27.61
C VAL A 19 -10.26 7.91 -26.93
N ALA A 20 -9.24 8.72 -26.69
CA ALA A 20 -8.05 8.28 -25.96
C ALA A 20 -8.38 8.02 -24.48
N ALA A 21 -7.99 6.85 -23.98
CA ALA A 21 -8.16 6.44 -22.60
C ALA A 21 -6.83 6.05 -21.94
N GLU A 22 -6.87 5.20 -20.92
CA GLU A 22 -5.68 4.80 -20.17
C GLU A 22 -4.58 4.24 -21.07
N GLY A 23 -3.34 4.68 -20.84
CA GLY A 23 -2.18 4.24 -21.61
C GLY A 23 -2.06 4.84 -23.00
N THR A 24 -2.83 5.90 -23.32
CA THR A 24 -2.80 6.58 -24.61
C THR A 24 -2.73 8.12 -24.45
N TYR A 25 -2.38 8.82 -25.50
CA TYR A 25 -2.41 10.28 -25.56
C TYR A 25 -2.72 10.76 -26.97
N VAL A 26 -3.30 11.97 -27.07
CA VAL A 26 -3.63 12.61 -28.34
C VAL A 26 -2.53 13.58 -28.76
N ARG A 27 -2.20 13.56 -30.04
CA ARG A 27 -1.33 14.55 -30.68
C ARG A 27 -1.72 14.74 -32.15
N ASN A 28 -2.05 15.97 -32.53
CA ASN A 28 -2.42 16.34 -33.91
C ASN A 28 -3.57 15.49 -34.50
N GLY A 29 -4.63 15.24 -33.73
CA GLY A 29 -5.79 14.47 -34.18
C GLY A 29 -5.57 12.96 -34.26
N LYS A 30 -4.44 12.45 -33.76
CA LYS A 30 -4.09 11.04 -33.74
C LYS A 30 -3.86 10.58 -32.30
N ILE A 31 -4.19 9.33 -32.04
CA ILE A 31 -4.02 8.67 -30.74
C ILE A 31 -2.77 7.80 -30.80
N TYR A 32 -1.90 7.96 -29.81
CA TYR A 32 -0.64 7.25 -29.66
C TYR A 32 -0.59 6.47 -28.35
N ALA A 33 0.13 5.35 -28.35
CA ALA A 33 0.46 4.64 -27.13
C ALA A 33 1.42 5.45 -26.25
N SER A 34 1.15 5.55 -24.95
CA SER A 34 2.05 6.20 -23.97
C SER A 34 2.90 5.19 -23.21
N GLN A 35 2.58 3.89 -23.32
CA GLN A 35 3.23 2.80 -22.57
C GLN A 35 3.31 1.53 -23.42
N VAL A 36 4.21 0.62 -23.01
CA VAL A 36 4.29 -0.73 -23.58
C VAL A 36 3.13 -1.56 -23.08
N GLY A 37 2.41 -2.22 -23.98
CA GLY A 37 1.28 -3.06 -23.55
C GLY A 37 0.50 -3.65 -24.73
N THR A 38 -0.67 -4.16 -24.40
CA THR A 38 -1.65 -4.66 -25.35
C THR A 38 -2.66 -3.58 -25.69
N LEU A 39 -2.82 -3.30 -26.98
CA LEU A 39 -3.86 -2.38 -27.48
C LEU A 39 -5.24 -3.04 -27.35
N ILE A 40 -6.19 -2.31 -26.80
CA ILE A 40 -7.61 -2.66 -26.80
C ILE A 40 -8.37 -1.51 -27.45
N LEU A 41 -9.05 -1.85 -28.55
CA LEU A 41 -10.02 -0.97 -29.21
C LEU A 41 -11.43 -1.49 -28.86
N ASP A 42 -12.21 -0.66 -28.20
CA ASP A 42 -13.61 -0.94 -27.88
C ASP A 42 -14.49 -0.20 -28.89
N ASP A 43 -15.02 -0.93 -29.87
CA ASP A 43 -15.85 -0.38 -30.94
C ASP A 43 -17.24 0.05 -30.44
N ASN A 44 -17.70 -0.45 -29.27
CA ASN A 44 -19.01 -0.10 -28.72
C ASN A 44 -18.95 1.25 -28.00
N GLU A 45 -17.88 1.46 -27.23
CA GLU A 45 -17.67 2.71 -26.49
C GLU A 45 -16.80 3.69 -27.27
N CYS A 46 -16.29 3.31 -28.45
CA CYS A 46 -15.33 4.07 -29.26
C CYS A 46 -14.12 4.52 -28.44
N VAL A 47 -13.53 3.60 -27.65
CA VAL A 47 -12.41 3.89 -26.75
C VAL A 47 -11.16 3.12 -27.17
N ALA A 48 -10.03 3.82 -27.28
CA ALA A 48 -8.71 3.24 -27.47
C ALA A 48 -7.90 3.29 -26.16
N LYS A 49 -7.51 2.13 -25.64
CA LYS A 49 -6.68 2.01 -24.43
C LYS A 49 -5.54 1.02 -24.62
N VAL A 50 -4.44 1.25 -23.89
CA VAL A 50 -3.31 0.32 -23.83
C VAL A 50 -3.17 -0.21 -22.41
N VAL A 51 -3.32 -1.52 -22.27
CA VAL A 51 -3.12 -2.21 -20.98
C VAL A 51 -1.64 -2.55 -20.86
N SER A 52 -0.96 -1.95 -19.88
CA SER A 52 0.46 -2.20 -19.64
C SER A 52 0.70 -3.63 -19.15
N TYR A 53 1.79 -4.26 -19.59
CA TYR A 53 2.26 -5.54 -19.06
C TYR A 53 2.75 -5.43 -17.61
N ASN A 54 3.18 -4.27 -17.20
CA ASN A 54 3.75 -4.04 -15.89
C ASN A 54 3.34 -2.65 -15.35
N PRO A 55 2.03 -2.48 -15.01
CA PRO A 55 1.55 -1.19 -14.53
C PRO A 55 2.24 -0.81 -13.22
N PRO A 56 2.39 0.49 -12.93
CA PRO A 56 2.88 0.94 -11.64
C PRO A 56 1.96 0.42 -10.51
N ASN A 57 2.57 0.11 -9.36
CA ASN A 57 1.81 -0.33 -8.20
C ASN A 57 1.14 0.88 -7.54
N VAL A 58 -0.08 1.17 -7.96
CA VAL A 58 -0.91 2.26 -7.42
C VAL A 58 -1.81 1.68 -6.34
N LEU A 59 -1.84 2.34 -5.19
CA LEU A 59 -2.69 1.94 -4.07
C LEU A 59 -4.13 2.40 -4.28
N GLU A 60 -5.06 1.50 -4.01
CA GLU A 60 -6.50 1.73 -4.05
C GLU A 60 -7.10 1.60 -2.65
N ILE A 61 -8.34 2.05 -2.49
CA ILE A 61 -9.10 1.85 -1.24
C ILE A 61 -9.31 0.35 -1.05
N ASP A 62 -9.24 -0.12 0.20
CA ASP A 62 -9.29 -1.51 0.65
C ASP A 62 -8.05 -2.37 0.34
N ASP A 63 -7.03 -1.84 -0.32
CA ASP A 63 -5.76 -2.56 -0.47
C ASP A 63 -5.09 -2.80 0.89
N ILE A 64 -4.52 -4.00 1.05
CA ILE A 64 -3.66 -4.33 2.19
C ILE A 64 -2.24 -3.88 1.87
N VAL A 65 -1.64 -3.13 2.78
CA VAL A 65 -0.29 -2.57 2.61
C VAL A 65 0.59 -2.86 3.81
N TYR A 66 1.87 -3.03 3.54
CA TYR A 66 2.93 -3.17 4.53
C TYR A 66 3.62 -1.83 4.73
N LEU A 67 3.78 -1.42 5.96
CA LEU A 67 4.20 -0.09 6.37
C LEU A 67 5.30 -0.17 7.43
N THR A 68 6.29 0.70 7.35
CA THR A 68 7.22 0.93 8.46
C THR A 68 6.82 2.20 9.20
N ILE A 69 6.70 2.13 10.51
CA ILE A 69 6.42 3.31 11.35
C ILE A 69 7.66 4.19 11.43
N ASP A 70 7.52 5.44 11.00
CA ASP A 70 8.59 6.44 11.01
C ASP A 70 8.56 7.29 12.28
N ASP A 71 7.36 7.70 12.69
CA ASP A 71 7.16 8.53 13.88
C ASP A 71 5.78 8.28 14.50
N THR A 72 5.68 8.51 15.83
CA THR A 72 4.42 8.36 16.58
C THR A 72 4.16 9.59 17.42
N ARG A 73 2.99 10.19 17.24
CA ARG A 73 2.46 11.28 18.05
C ARG A 73 1.26 10.78 18.85
N LYS A 74 0.76 11.58 19.78
CA LYS A 74 -0.35 11.19 20.66
C LYS A 74 -1.59 10.71 19.87
N THR A 75 -1.94 11.39 18.78
CA THR A 75 -3.17 11.15 18.00
C THR A 75 -2.97 10.45 16.66
N MET A 76 -1.73 10.34 16.16
CA MET A 76 -1.44 9.75 14.86
C MET A 76 -0.04 9.11 14.81
N ALA A 77 0.10 8.07 14.00
CA ALA A 77 1.38 7.57 13.53
C ALA A 77 1.60 7.97 12.08
N THR A 78 2.85 8.28 11.74
CA THR A 78 3.32 8.45 10.37
C THR A 78 4.10 7.22 9.98
N ALA A 79 3.83 6.69 8.80
CA ALA A 79 4.47 5.48 8.29
C ALA A 79 4.79 5.61 6.81
N THR A 80 5.79 4.88 6.35
CA THR A 80 6.12 4.75 4.92
C THR A 80 5.60 3.42 4.40
N ALA A 81 4.81 3.46 3.31
CA ALA A 81 4.34 2.27 2.63
C ALA A 81 5.47 1.62 1.84
N ILE A 82 5.68 0.32 2.04
CA ILE A 82 6.77 -0.46 1.42
C ILE A 82 6.25 -1.31 0.26
N ALA A 83 5.20 -2.09 0.50
CA ALA A 83 4.66 -3.03 -0.45
C ALA A 83 3.14 -3.16 -0.30
N SER A 84 2.48 -3.59 -1.38
CA SER A 84 1.08 -3.99 -1.38
C SER A 84 0.98 -5.51 -1.41
N ASP A 85 0.06 -6.07 -0.66
CA ASP A 85 -0.22 -7.51 -0.64
C ASP A 85 -0.73 -8.02 -2.00
N LYS A 86 -1.55 -7.23 -2.68
CA LYS A 86 -2.16 -7.55 -3.98
C LYS A 86 -1.14 -7.87 -5.08
N THR A 87 -0.02 -7.16 -5.10
CA THR A 87 0.99 -7.31 -6.15
C THR A 87 2.28 -7.95 -5.66
N GLN A 88 2.47 -8.08 -4.35
CA GLN A 88 3.72 -8.48 -3.70
C GLN A 88 4.94 -7.69 -4.22
N ARG A 89 4.70 -6.49 -4.72
CA ARG A 89 5.70 -5.61 -5.33
C ARG A 89 5.92 -4.39 -4.44
N VAL A 90 7.17 -3.98 -4.40
CA VAL A 90 7.56 -2.74 -3.72
C VAL A 90 6.84 -1.55 -4.38
N ILE A 91 6.35 -0.65 -3.56
CA ILE A 91 5.71 0.60 -4.02
C ILE A 91 6.81 1.51 -4.55
N SER A 92 6.65 1.97 -5.80
CA SER A 92 7.70 2.67 -6.57
C SER A 92 8.10 4.05 -6.01
N SER A 93 7.38 4.58 -5.03
CA SER A 93 7.70 5.85 -4.36
C SER A 93 7.54 5.69 -2.86
N SER A 94 8.33 6.44 -2.08
CA SER A 94 8.16 6.54 -0.63
C SER A 94 6.84 7.23 -0.30
N THR A 95 5.76 6.46 -0.30
CA THR A 95 4.42 6.98 -0.03
C THR A 95 4.22 7.05 1.48
N VAL A 96 4.09 8.28 1.97
CA VAL A 96 3.82 8.53 3.40
C VAL A 96 2.35 8.27 3.69
N ALA A 97 2.11 7.42 4.68
CA ALA A 97 0.79 7.07 5.18
C ALA A 97 0.59 7.58 6.61
N THR A 98 -0.65 7.82 6.98
CA THR A 98 -1.03 8.21 8.34
C THR A 98 -2.02 7.21 8.94
N ILE A 99 -1.82 6.89 10.23
CA ILE A 99 -2.74 6.05 11.01
C ILE A 99 -3.23 6.91 12.18
N HIS A 100 -4.51 7.27 12.14
CA HIS A 100 -5.12 8.05 13.23
C HIS A 100 -5.48 7.13 14.41
N VAL A 101 -5.39 7.63 15.66
CA VAL A 101 -5.66 6.85 16.88
C VAL A 101 -7.00 6.11 16.83
N SER A 102 -8.05 6.73 16.28
CA SER A 102 -9.39 6.12 16.14
C SER A 102 -9.47 4.98 15.10
N LYS A 103 -8.43 4.76 14.32
CA LYS A 103 -8.34 3.73 13.26
C LYS A 103 -7.39 2.59 13.61
N ILE A 104 -6.85 2.56 14.81
CA ILE A 104 -5.89 1.54 15.27
C ILE A 104 -6.60 0.27 15.74
N SER A 105 -7.55 0.43 16.66
CA SER A 105 -8.27 -0.67 17.31
C SER A 105 -9.78 -0.37 17.35
N PRO A 106 -10.64 -1.40 17.42
CA PRO A 106 -12.04 -1.20 17.78
C PRO A 106 -12.19 -0.69 19.23
N ASP A 107 -11.26 -1.08 20.11
CA ASP A 107 -11.20 -0.59 21.49
C ASP A 107 -10.68 0.85 21.56
N TYR A 108 -11.04 1.56 22.62
CA TYR A 108 -10.55 2.90 22.85
C TYR A 108 -9.03 2.88 23.10
N THR A 109 -8.31 3.74 22.39
CA THR A 109 -6.85 3.91 22.49
C THR A 109 -6.54 5.37 22.82
N ASP A 110 -5.89 5.61 23.96
CA ASP A 110 -5.53 6.96 24.38
C ASP A 110 -4.32 7.53 23.64
N ASN A 111 -3.35 6.67 23.35
CA ASN A 111 -2.05 7.09 22.82
C ASN A 111 -1.54 6.08 21.78
N VAL A 112 -1.24 6.58 20.61
CA VAL A 112 -0.68 5.78 19.51
C VAL A 112 0.65 5.13 19.87
N ALA A 113 1.46 5.77 20.72
CA ALA A 113 2.76 5.26 21.16
C ALA A 113 2.67 3.96 22.01
N ASP A 114 1.50 3.62 22.55
CA ASP A 114 1.27 2.37 23.25
C ASP A 114 0.99 1.21 22.27
N GLU A 115 0.55 1.53 21.07
CA GLU A 115 0.16 0.56 20.04
C GLU A 115 1.22 0.36 18.95
N PHE A 116 1.98 1.42 18.64
CA PHE A 116 3.03 1.40 17.63
C PHE A 116 4.29 2.12 18.11
N ARG A 117 5.44 1.72 17.60
CA ARG A 117 6.70 2.44 17.79
C ARG A 117 7.48 2.55 16.50
N LYS A 118 8.37 3.53 16.46
CA LYS A 118 9.29 3.74 15.34
C LYS A 118 10.06 2.47 14.99
N GLY A 119 10.01 2.08 13.71
CA GLY A 119 10.65 0.90 13.17
C GLY A 119 9.80 -0.39 13.24
N ASP A 120 8.57 -0.32 13.80
CA ASP A 120 7.64 -1.44 13.73
C ASP A 120 7.16 -1.63 12.28
N LEU A 121 7.09 -2.87 11.84
CA LEU A 121 6.50 -3.26 10.56
C LEU A 121 5.02 -3.59 10.79
N VAL A 122 4.17 -2.86 10.08
CA VAL A 122 2.71 -2.89 10.28
C VAL A 122 2.01 -3.29 9.00
N ARG A 123 1.02 -4.16 9.11
CA ARG A 123 0.06 -4.42 8.04
C ARG A 123 -1.20 -3.63 8.29
N GLY A 124 -1.62 -2.86 7.28
CA GLY A 124 -2.81 -2.01 7.36
C GLY A 124 -3.65 -2.07 6.11
N ARG A 125 -4.88 -1.58 6.19
CA ARG A 125 -5.80 -1.43 5.06
C ARG A 125 -5.96 0.03 4.70
N VAL A 126 -5.93 0.32 3.41
CA VAL A 126 -6.14 1.68 2.88
C VAL A 126 -7.61 2.07 3.02
N ILE A 127 -7.87 3.21 3.65
CA ILE A 127 -9.22 3.80 3.76
C ILE A 127 -9.40 5.06 2.92
N SER A 128 -8.31 5.73 2.59
CA SER A 128 -8.31 6.89 1.70
C SER A 128 -6.94 7.05 1.07
N VAL A 129 -6.92 7.44 -0.20
CA VAL A 129 -5.70 7.72 -0.95
C VAL A 129 -5.47 9.24 -1.10
N LYS A 130 -6.55 10.01 -1.19
CA LYS A 130 -6.49 11.48 -1.37
C LYS A 130 -7.25 12.18 -0.24
N PRO A 131 -6.78 13.31 0.28
CA PRO A 131 -5.55 14.07 -0.07
C PRO A 131 -4.26 13.45 0.49
N SER A 132 -4.35 12.49 1.42
CA SER A 132 -3.24 11.74 2.00
C SER A 132 -3.62 10.28 2.16
N LEU A 133 -2.63 9.39 2.10
CA LEU A 133 -2.85 7.97 2.33
C LEU A 133 -3.19 7.74 3.81
N GLN A 134 -4.41 7.29 4.06
CA GLN A 134 -4.89 6.96 5.40
C GLN A 134 -5.10 5.47 5.54
N ILE A 135 -4.67 4.93 6.68
CA ILE A 135 -4.63 3.49 6.95
C ILE A 135 -5.42 3.17 8.22
N THR A 136 -6.08 2.01 8.22
CA THR A 136 -6.69 1.43 9.41
C THR A 136 -6.02 0.11 9.77
N THR A 137 -5.95 -0.18 11.07
CA THR A 137 -5.47 -1.45 11.61
C THR A 137 -6.49 -2.09 12.56
N LYS A 138 -7.79 -1.75 12.41
CA LYS A 138 -8.84 -2.22 13.32
C LYS A 138 -9.05 -3.73 13.29
N ASP A 139 -8.93 -4.35 12.12
CA ASP A 139 -9.18 -5.78 11.97
C ASP A 139 -8.12 -6.62 12.72
N PRO A 140 -8.47 -7.83 13.17
CA PRO A 140 -7.56 -8.72 13.88
C PRO A 140 -6.28 -9.07 13.11
N HIS A 141 -6.40 -9.27 11.79
CA HIS A 141 -5.27 -9.55 10.90
C HIS A 141 -4.37 -8.34 10.63
N LEU A 142 -4.81 -7.14 11.01
CA LEU A 142 -4.08 -5.91 10.81
C LEU A 142 -3.36 -5.51 12.10
N GLY A 143 -2.23 -4.84 11.97
CA GLY A 143 -1.42 -4.38 13.09
C GLY A 143 0.05 -4.69 12.89
N VAL A 144 0.80 -4.72 13.98
CA VAL A 144 2.23 -5.02 13.97
C VAL A 144 2.44 -6.49 13.63
N ILE A 145 3.22 -6.76 12.59
CA ILE A 145 3.60 -8.10 12.11
C ILE A 145 5.03 -8.45 12.49
N ARG A 146 5.87 -7.43 12.68
CA ARG A 146 7.25 -7.58 13.14
C ARG A 146 7.70 -6.34 13.89
N ALA A 147 8.36 -6.50 15.02
CA ALA A 147 8.86 -5.39 15.82
C ALA A 147 10.21 -5.69 16.45
N GLN A 148 10.99 -4.63 16.66
CA GLN A 148 12.28 -4.71 17.32
C GLN A 148 12.26 -3.96 18.66
N CYS A 149 13.08 -4.42 19.60
CA CYS A 149 13.26 -3.75 20.87
C CYS A 149 13.86 -2.35 20.64
N GLY A 150 13.22 -1.31 21.21
CA GLY A 150 13.71 0.07 21.10
C GLY A 150 15.11 0.30 21.70
N ILE A 151 15.55 -0.58 22.60
CA ILE A 151 16.84 -0.47 23.32
C ILE A 151 17.93 -1.29 22.63
N CYS A 152 17.72 -2.60 22.46
CA CYS A 152 18.77 -3.52 21.99
C CYS A 152 18.57 -4.01 20.56
N LYS A 153 17.52 -3.56 19.87
CA LYS A 153 17.18 -3.93 18.48
C LYS A 153 16.97 -5.42 18.22
N THR A 154 16.93 -6.24 19.27
CA THR A 154 16.57 -7.66 19.16
C THR A 154 15.10 -7.77 18.78
N GLU A 155 14.78 -8.72 17.93
CA GLU A 155 13.40 -9.03 17.56
C GLU A 155 12.57 -9.40 18.79
N LEU A 156 11.37 -8.86 18.86
CA LEU A 156 10.46 -9.10 19.97
C LEU A 156 9.64 -10.35 19.71
N VAL A 157 9.42 -11.16 20.76
CA VAL A 157 8.58 -12.34 20.70
C VAL A 157 7.20 -12.05 21.31
N PRO A 158 6.12 -12.65 20.79
CA PRO A 158 4.79 -12.41 21.32
C PRO A 158 4.64 -13.00 22.75
N LYS A 159 4.02 -12.22 23.64
CA LYS A 159 3.68 -12.62 25.00
C LYS A 159 2.21 -12.27 25.28
N GLY A 160 1.30 -13.11 24.78
CA GLY A 160 -0.14 -12.85 24.84
C GLY A 160 -0.63 -11.97 23.68
N LYS A 161 -1.87 -11.48 23.79
CA LYS A 161 -2.59 -10.84 22.67
C LYS A 161 -2.18 -9.39 22.35
N LYS A 162 -1.63 -8.65 23.31
CA LYS A 162 -1.31 -7.21 23.16
C LYS A 162 0.10 -6.86 23.64
N ASN A 163 0.96 -7.84 23.93
CA ASN A 163 2.28 -7.58 24.46
C ASN A 163 3.36 -8.35 23.72
N LEU A 164 4.48 -7.70 23.51
CA LEU A 164 5.72 -8.28 23.04
C LEU A 164 6.75 -8.32 24.15
N PHE A 165 7.60 -9.32 24.16
CA PHE A 165 8.66 -9.51 25.13
C PHE A 165 10.03 -9.51 24.45
N CYS A 166 10.96 -8.74 25.02
CA CYS A 166 12.35 -8.77 24.58
C CYS A 166 13.13 -9.83 25.34
N PRO A 167 13.64 -10.88 24.68
CA PRO A 167 14.39 -11.95 25.37
C PRO A 167 15.70 -11.46 25.97
N LYS A 168 16.34 -10.44 25.37
CA LYS A 168 17.62 -9.88 25.83
C LYS A 168 17.43 -8.89 26.99
N CYS A 169 16.51 -7.94 26.86
CA CYS A 169 16.28 -6.91 27.87
C CYS A 169 15.32 -7.35 28.98
N LYS A 170 14.62 -8.50 28.81
CA LYS A 170 13.58 -9.02 29.72
C LYS A 170 12.45 -8.02 30.01
N LYS A 171 12.18 -7.11 29.08
CA LYS A 171 11.12 -6.10 29.19
C LYS A 171 9.94 -6.45 28.28
N SER A 172 8.72 -6.24 28.78
CA SER A 172 7.50 -6.33 28.00
C SER A 172 7.15 -4.96 27.41
N GLN A 173 6.60 -4.95 26.20
CA GLN A 173 6.21 -3.74 25.48
C GLN A 173 4.86 -3.96 24.81
N PRO A 174 3.84 -3.11 25.08
CA PRO A 174 2.55 -3.24 24.42
C PRO A 174 2.63 -2.90 22.94
N ARG A 175 1.79 -3.56 22.13
CA ARG A 175 1.58 -3.30 20.70
C ARG A 175 0.22 -3.80 20.26
N LYS A 176 -0.34 -3.16 19.24
CA LYS A 176 -1.46 -3.72 18.47
C LYS A 176 -0.92 -4.77 17.51
N LEU A 177 -0.98 -6.03 17.93
CA LEU A 177 -0.46 -7.16 17.14
C LEU A 177 -1.47 -7.59 16.07
N ALA A 178 -0.96 -8.01 14.91
CA ALA A 178 -1.68 -8.86 13.99
C ALA A 178 -1.72 -10.29 14.56
N ASP A 179 -2.73 -11.05 14.20
CA ASP A 179 -2.94 -12.43 14.70
C ASP A 179 -1.86 -13.42 14.23
N ASP A 180 -1.15 -13.10 13.15
CA ASP A 180 -0.07 -13.88 12.55
C ASP A 180 1.33 -13.23 12.77
N TYR A 181 1.50 -12.49 13.88
CA TYR A 181 2.79 -11.87 14.22
C TYR A 181 3.95 -12.87 14.19
N GLY A 182 4.98 -12.58 13.41
CA GLY A 182 6.20 -13.39 13.27
C GLY A 182 6.16 -14.42 12.13
N ASP A 183 4.99 -14.78 11.60
CA ASP A 183 4.85 -15.82 10.55
C ASP A 183 4.70 -15.23 9.13
N VAL A 184 4.73 -13.91 8.99
CA VAL A 184 4.53 -13.22 7.71
C VAL A 184 5.79 -13.25 6.85
N LYS A 185 5.66 -13.81 5.64
CA LYS A 185 6.65 -13.67 4.57
C LYS A 185 6.25 -12.49 3.69
N ILE A 186 7.11 -11.48 3.61
CA ILE A 186 6.95 -10.29 2.77
C ILE A 186 7.91 -10.41 1.60
#